data_b5badc91b296bf7a4996434a53b76585
#
_entry.id   b5badc91b296bf7a4996434a53b76585
#
_cell.length_a   1.000
_cell.length_b   1.000
_cell.length_c   1.000
_cell.angle_alpha   90.00
_cell.angle_beta   90.00
_cell.angle_gamma   90.00
#
_symmetry.space_group_name_H-M   'P 1'
#
loop_
_entity.id
_entity.type
_entity.pdbx_description
1 polymer ?
#
loop_
_entity_poly.entity_id
_entity_poly.type
_entity_poly.pdbx_seq_one_letter_code
_entity_poly.pdbx_strand_id
1 'polypeptide(L)'
;MIILGPLFPEEREQEIISASKRGVSNAANNFQWNLIKGIHANTDEPLIVINALPVGTWPKNFKTFRLKDTDWSCGNIVGHEVGCWNIPLVKQFIRMRKVRAWLKKYPRESELLIFTAYLPFLWAVNKLKPEYRVTAVITDIPEFYDMHQVSAFRSLLRRIHCKIVYHFMVRVDRFILLTKQMAVPLHVGNRPYLVMEGMCGDVADEPPVSKPQPFSMLYTGRLNRRYGLELLLQAMKELHDPDIELWLCGSGEMEEEIRAYAAQDSRIRFFGFLPHEEAVQLQKKATVLVNPRTNQGEYTKYSFPSKTMEYMASGRPVMMFRLDGIPGEYDPFLTYIPEESAASSRDTAESLRKLSPSELDEMGARGREFVLKNKNRNVQMRRVLDFIHKEQSDA
;
A
#
# COMPACT_ATOMS: atom_id res chain seq x y z
N MET A 1 9.71 17.45 -13.58
CA MET A 1 8.59 17.18 -12.62
C MET A 1 9.07 17.30 -11.19
N ILE A 2 8.22 17.79 -10.24
CA ILE A 2 8.55 17.88 -8.81
C ILE A 2 7.61 16.96 -8.02
N ILE A 3 8.17 16.11 -7.17
CA ILE A 3 7.42 15.15 -6.35
C ILE A 3 7.52 15.57 -4.88
N LEU A 4 6.38 15.69 -4.20
CA LEU A 4 6.28 15.95 -2.77
C LEU A 4 5.82 14.68 -2.06
N GLY A 5 6.68 14.06 -1.24
CA GLY A 5 6.37 12.79 -0.61
C GLY A 5 6.88 12.64 0.83
N PRO A 6 6.09 12.04 1.73
CA PRO A 6 6.59 11.61 3.03
C PRO A 6 7.36 10.29 2.88
N LEU A 7 8.57 10.34 2.37
CA LEU A 7 9.42 9.18 2.13
C LEU A 7 10.81 9.36 2.78
N PHE A 8 11.55 8.29 2.83
CA PHE A 8 12.97 8.30 3.19
C PHE A 8 13.81 7.56 2.15
N PRO A 9 15.10 7.99 1.94
CA PRO A 9 16.03 7.30 1.05
C PRO A 9 16.27 5.85 1.48
N GLU A 10 16.40 4.93 0.52
CA GLU A 10 16.63 3.50 0.77
C GLU A 10 17.88 3.28 1.62
N GLU A 11 18.96 4.05 1.38
CA GLU A 11 20.22 3.98 2.13
C GLU A 11 20.08 4.32 3.62
N ARG A 12 19.04 5.06 4.00
CA ARG A 12 18.79 5.47 5.39
C ARG A 12 17.71 4.64 6.10
N GLU A 13 17.18 3.62 5.45
CA GLU A 13 16.08 2.82 5.97
C GLU A 13 16.40 2.23 7.35
N GLN A 14 17.56 1.58 7.49
CA GLN A 14 17.96 0.95 8.75
C GLN A 14 18.17 1.99 9.87
N GLU A 15 18.78 3.14 9.57
CA GLU A 15 18.94 4.25 10.51
C GLU A 15 17.58 4.71 11.05
N ILE A 16 16.62 4.92 10.15
CA ILE A 16 15.30 5.45 10.47
C ILE A 16 14.46 4.43 11.24
N ILE A 17 14.51 3.16 10.85
CA ILE A 17 13.83 2.06 11.57
C ILE A 17 14.37 1.96 12.99
N SER A 18 15.69 1.95 13.18
CA SER A 18 16.35 1.84 14.50
C SER A 18 16.07 3.04 15.42
N ALA A 19 15.84 4.22 14.84
CA ALA A 19 15.48 5.43 15.58
C ALA A 19 13.97 5.51 15.90
N SER A 20 13.13 4.74 15.21
CA SER A 20 11.69 4.69 15.43
C SER A 20 11.34 3.77 16.60
N LYS A 21 10.47 4.24 17.51
CA LYS A 21 9.95 3.45 18.64
C LYS A 21 8.67 2.68 18.34
N ARG A 22 8.04 2.96 17.19
CA ARG A 22 6.77 2.34 16.76
C ARG A 22 6.80 1.75 15.35
N GLY A 23 8.01 1.61 14.80
CA GLY A 23 8.19 1.24 13.40
C GLY A 23 7.90 2.38 12.43
N VAL A 24 8.11 2.12 11.15
CA VAL A 24 7.81 3.00 10.02
C VAL A 24 6.97 2.23 9.00
N SER A 25 6.26 2.95 8.14
CA SER A 25 5.46 2.30 7.10
C SER A 25 6.32 2.00 5.86
N ASN A 26 6.98 0.84 5.86
CA ASN A 26 7.78 0.40 4.71
C ASN A 26 6.92 0.25 3.45
N ALA A 27 5.68 -0.22 3.57
CA ALA A 27 4.77 -0.35 2.42
C ALA A 27 4.52 1.00 1.72
N ALA A 28 4.28 2.07 2.48
CA ALA A 28 4.10 3.40 1.91
C ALA A 28 5.39 3.97 1.31
N ASN A 29 6.55 3.67 1.90
CA ASN A 29 7.85 4.07 1.35
C ASN A 29 8.14 3.34 0.03
N ASN A 30 7.94 2.03 -0.01
CA ASN A 30 8.13 1.20 -1.21
C ASN A 30 7.18 1.62 -2.34
N PHE A 31 5.93 1.96 -2.01
CA PHE A 31 4.99 2.46 -3.01
C PHE A 31 5.49 3.77 -3.65
N GLN A 32 5.98 4.71 -2.85
CA GLN A 32 6.53 5.97 -3.34
C GLN A 32 7.80 5.77 -4.17
N TRP A 33 8.69 4.89 -3.76
CA TRP A 33 9.87 4.56 -4.55
C TRP A 33 9.53 3.88 -5.88
N ASN A 34 8.56 2.97 -5.90
CA ASN A 34 8.05 2.38 -7.15
C ASN A 34 7.45 3.45 -8.08
N LEU A 35 6.70 4.42 -7.52
CA LEU A 35 6.17 5.55 -8.27
C LEU A 35 7.31 6.38 -8.87
N ILE A 36 8.31 6.78 -8.07
CA ILE A 36 9.45 7.60 -8.51
C ILE A 36 10.27 6.85 -9.57
N LYS A 37 10.64 5.59 -9.32
CA LYS A 37 11.39 4.74 -10.25
C LYS A 37 10.62 4.50 -11.55
N GLY A 38 9.30 4.31 -11.46
CA GLY A 38 8.45 4.15 -12.64
C GLY A 38 8.29 5.42 -13.47
N ILE A 39 8.18 6.59 -12.85
CA ILE A 39 8.22 7.89 -13.57
C ILE A 39 9.58 8.05 -14.23
N HIS A 40 10.67 7.85 -13.50
CA HIS A 40 12.03 7.97 -14.01
C HIS A 40 12.29 7.06 -15.23
N ALA A 41 11.73 5.85 -15.24
CA ALA A 41 11.84 4.92 -16.36
C ALA A 41 11.04 5.35 -17.62
N ASN A 42 10.14 6.34 -17.50
CA ASN A 42 9.28 6.82 -18.58
C ASN A 42 9.56 8.28 -18.97
N THR A 43 10.61 8.92 -18.43
CA THR A 43 11.01 10.28 -18.76
C THR A 43 12.52 10.45 -18.63
N ASP A 44 13.11 11.21 -19.55
CA ASP A 44 14.52 11.61 -19.49
C ASP A 44 14.73 12.90 -18.65
N GLU A 45 13.62 13.55 -18.25
CA GLU A 45 13.69 14.76 -17.44
C GLU A 45 14.17 14.49 -16.02
N PRO A 46 14.99 15.39 -15.43
CA PRO A 46 15.39 15.28 -14.04
C PRO A 46 14.17 15.29 -13.11
N LEU A 47 14.11 14.36 -12.18
CA LEU A 47 13.10 14.33 -11.13
C LEU A 47 13.61 15.01 -9.87
N ILE A 48 12.80 15.89 -9.34
CA ILE A 48 13.09 16.59 -8.08
C ILE A 48 12.13 16.06 -7.03
N VAL A 49 12.69 15.58 -5.92
CA VAL A 49 11.90 15.06 -4.79
C VAL A 49 12.10 15.95 -3.58
N ILE A 50 11.05 16.59 -3.11
CA ILE A 50 11.08 17.31 -1.82
C ILE A 50 10.39 16.41 -0.81
N ASN A 51 11.17 15.78 0.07
CA ASN A 51 10.64 14.82 1.01
C ASN A 51 10.64 15.31 2.47
N ALA A 52 9.71 14.76 3.23
CA ALA A 52 9.61 14.97 4.66
C ALA A 52 9.54 13.60 5.36
N LEU A 53 10.52 13.27 6.22
CA LEU A 53 10.57 11.95 6.86
C LEU A 53 9.25 11.58 7.55
N PRO A 54 8.65 10.42 7.21
CA PRO A 54 7.38 9.95 7.79
C PRO A 54 7.59 9.32 9.17
N VAL A 55 8.21 10.06 10.09
CA VAL A 55 8.55 9.58 11.43
C VAL A 55 7.66 10.18 12.50
N GLY A 56 7.44 9.43 13.57
CA GLY A 56 6.69 9.92 14.74
C GLY A 56 7.43 11.05 15.47
N THR A 57 6.77 11.69 16.43
CA THR A 57 7.33 12.83 17.17
C THR A 57 8.22 12.39 18.33
N TRP A 58 9.23 13.21 18.62
CA TRP A 58 10.10 13.09 19.79
C TRP A 58 9.32 13.46 21.07
N PRO A 59 9.65 12.88 22.23
CA PRO A 59 10.48 11.70 22.46
C PRO A 59 9.70 10.39 22.38
N LYS A 60 8.37 10.46 22.25
CA LYS A 60 7.46 9.32 22.41
C LYS A 60 7.62 8.26 21.31
N ASN A 61 7.74 8.72 20.06
CA ASN A 61 7.68 7.82 18.90
C ASN A 61 8.99 7.75 18.10
N PHE A 62 9.91 8.69 18.33
CA PHE A 62 11.18 8.77 17.62
C PHE A 62 12.29 9.26 18.55
N LYS A 63 13.52 8.76 18.38
CA LYS A 63 14.65 9.08 19.29
C LYS A 63 15.23 10.47 19.04
N THR A 64 15.13 11.00 17.81
CA THR A 64 15.80 12.23 17.40
C THR A 64 14.90 13.45 17.52
N PHE A 65 15.37 14.46 18.25
CA PHE A 65 14.70 15.74 18.47
C PHE A 65 14.73 16.66 17.25
N ARG A 66 15.91 16.77 16.59
CA ARG A 66 16.13 17.65 15.44
C ARG A 66 16.46 16.84 14.19
N LEU A 67 15.59 16.86 13.21
CA LEU A 67 15.84 16.34 11.86
C LEU A 67 16.56 17.42 11.06
N LYS A 68 17.66 17.06 10.41
CA LYS A 68 18.45 17.98 9.59
C LYS A 68 17.88 18.08 8.19
N ASP A 69 18.13 19.19 7.50
CA ASP A 69 18.00 19.25 6.05
C ASP A 69 19.12 18.39 5.46
N THR A 70 18.80 17.58 4.47
CA THR A 70 19.75 16.69 3.82
C THR A 70 19.42 16.59 2.35
N ASP A 71 20.42 16.80 1.49
CA ASP A 71 20.29 16.54 0.07
C ASP A 71 20.80 15.12 -0.23
N TRP A 72 20.15 14.46 -1.19
CA TRP A 72 20.52 13.14 -1.64
C TRP A 72 20.26 13.02 -3.15
N SER A 73 20.86 12.04 -3.80
CA SER A 73 20.66 11.78 -5.22
C SER A 73 20.69 10.28 -5.50
N CYS A 74 19.93 9.86 -6.51
CA CYS A 74 19.91 8.51 -7.03
C CYS A 74 19.76 8.56 -8.55
N GLY A 75 20.85 8.37 -9.29
CA GLY A 75 20.86 8.63 -10.75
C GLY A 75 20.47 10.09 -11.05
N ASN A 76 19.50 10.29 -11.95
CA ASN A 76 18.97 11.62 -12.30
C ASN A 76 17.89 12.14 -11.33
N ILE A 77 17.70 11.49 -10.18
CA ILE A 77 16.74 11.94 -9.16
C ILE A 77 17.50 12.75 -8.11
N VAL A 78 17.07 13.99 -7.89
CA VAL A 78 17.62 14.87 -6.85
C VAL A 78 16.61 15.03 -5.73
N GLY A 79 17.02 14.69 -4.51
CA GLY A 79 16.17 14.73 -3.33
C GLY A 79 16.56 15.82 -2.33
N HIS A 80 15.57 16.49 -1.76
CA HIS A 80 15.72 17.49 -0.71
C HIS A 80 14.87 17.09 0.49
N GLU A 81 15.51 16.54 1.53
CA GLU A 81 14.85 16.21 2.78
C GLU A 81 14.65 17.46 3.64
N VAL A 82 13.40 17.73 4.00
CA VAL A 82 13.03 18.89 4.79
C VAL A 82 13.16 18.60 6.28
N GLY A 83 14.20 19.09 6.88
CA GLY A 83 14.46 18.97 8.32
C GLY A 83 13.53 19.86 9.16
N CYS A 84 13.37 19.46 10.43
CA CYS A 84 12.53 20.20 11.38
C CYS A 84 12.86 19.85 12.84
N TRP A 85 12.33 20.61 13.78
CA TRP A 85 12.23 20.16 15.18
C TRP A 85 11.08 19.16 15.27
N ASN A 86 11.38 17.96 15.75
CA ASN A 86 10.45 16.82 15.71
C ASN A 86 9.43 16.86 16.88
N ILE A 87 8.82 18.03 17.11
CA ILE A 87 7.81 18.28 18.15
C ILE A 87 6.42 18.41 17.50
N PRO A 88 5.33 17.93 18.14
CA PRO A 88 3.98 18.10 17.64
C PRO A 88 3.69 19.57 17.27
N LEU A 89 2.92 19.81 16.21
CA LEU A 89 2.57 21.10 15.63
C LEU A 89 3.75 21.88 15.05
N VAL A 90 4.84 22.08 15.81
CA VAL A 90 6.06 22.80 15.37
C VAL A 90 6.65 22.14 14.12
N LYS A 91 6.74 20.82 14.12
CA LYS A 91 7.15 20.02 12.97
C LYS A 91 6.37 20.37 11.70
N GLN A 92 5.04 20.44 11.79
CA GLN A 92 4.19 20.73 10.64
C GLN A 92 4.42 22.15 10.12
N PHE A 93 4.48 23.12 11.02
CA PHE A 93 4.69 24.53 10.67
C PHE A 93 6.06 24.76 9.98
N ILE A 94 7.13 24.18 10.52
CA ILE A 94 8.46 24.29 9.90
C ILE A 94 8.46 23.66 8.50
N ARG A 95 7.86 22.47 8.34
CA ARG A 95 7.74 21.79 7.06
C ARG A 95 6.95 22.61 6.04
N MET A 96 5.82 23.19 6.42
CA MET A 96 5.04 24.10 5.57
C MET A 96 5.91 25.22 4.97
N ARG A 97 6.68 25.89 5.82
CA ARG A 97 7.52 27.03 5.39
C ARG A 97 8.69 26.58 4.52
N LYS A 98 9.37 25.50 4.90
CA LYS A 98 10.53 25.00 4.16
C LYS A 98 10.15 24.41 2.80
N VAL A 99 9.08 23.59 2.73
CA VAL A 99 8.57 23.09 1.44
C VAL A 99 8.21 24.24 0.51
N ARG A 100 7.50 25.26 1.02
CA ARG A 100 7.21 26.46 0.22
C ARG A 100 8.48 27.19 -0.25
N ALA A 101 9.51 27.27 0.60
CA ALA A 101 10.78 27.90 0.23
C ALA A 101 11.52 27.12 -0.86
N TRP A 102 11.50 25.79 -0.80
CA TRP A 102 12.05 24.93 -1.83
C TRP A 102 11.31 25.07 -3.16
N LEU A 103 9.97 25.00 -3.14
CA LEU A 103 9.16 25.14 -4.35
C LEU A 103 9.44 26.44 -5.10
N LYS A 104 9.69 27.55 -4.39
CA LYS A 104 10.04 28.84 -5.00
C LYS A 104 11.35 28.86 -5.79
N LYS A 105 12.22 27.86 -5.62
CA LYS A 105 13.49 27.76 -6.34
C LYS A 105 13.35 27.13 -7.73
N TYR A 106 12.19 26.52 -8.02
CA TYR A 106 11.93 25.80 -9.25
C TYR A 106 10.95 26.55 -10.16
N PRO A 107 11.00 26.27 -11.48
CA PRO A 107 10.09 26.88 -12.44
C PRO A 107 8.63 26.64 -12.08
N ARG A 108 7.81 27.67 -12.27
CA ARG A 108 6.39 27.67 -11.89
C ARG A 108 5.51 26.84 -12.82
N GLU A 109 5.99 26.54 -14.00
CA GLU A 109 5.35 25.67 -15.00
C GLU A 109 5.56 24.18 -14.71
N SER A 110 6.33 23.86 -13.64
CA SER A 110 6.60 22.48 -13.26
C SER A 110 5.33 21.77 -12.79
N GLU A 111 5.13 20.55 -13.28
CA GLU A 111 4.11 19.64 -12.73
C GLU A 111 4.49 19.23 -11.32
N LEU A 112 3.53 19.36 -10.39
CA LEU A 112 3.67 18.92 -9.02
C LEU A 112 2.88 17.63 -8.78
N LEU A 113 3.55 16.59 -8.33
CA LEU A 113 2.94 15.37 -7.85
C LEU A 113 3.03 15.30 -6.33
N ILE A 114 1.88 15.35 -5.64
CA ILE A 114 1.83 15.23 -4.17
C ILE A 114 1.44 13.81 -3.81
N PHE A 115 2.27 13.13 -3.03
CA PHE A 115 1.92 11.84 -2.47
C PHE A 115 1.22 12.02 -1.13
N THR A 116 -0.01 11.46 -1.04
CA THR A 116 -0.96 11.53 0.07
C THR A 116 -1.44 12.96 0.42
N ALA A 117 -2.54 13.04 1.17
CA ALA A 117 -3.13 14.31 1.61
C ALA A 117 -2.38 14.91 2.81
N TYR A 118 -1.05 15.05 2.68
CA TYR A 118 -0.21 15.58 3.76
C TYR A 118 -0.30 17.10 3.87
N LEU A 119 -0.84 17.57 4.98
CA LEU A 119 -1.16 18.98 5.19
C LEU A 119 0.00 19.97 4.89
N PRO A 120 1.26 19.74 5.27
CA PRO A 120 2.35 20.66 4.94
C PRO A 120 2.57 20.85 3.45
N PHE A 121 2.41 19.81 2.63
CA PHE A 121 2.54 19.90 1.17
C PHE A 121 1.36 20.66 0.56
N LEU A 122 0.15 20.27 0.92
CA LEU A 122 -1.07 20.93 0.46
C LEU A 122 -1.08 22.43 0.80
N TRP A 123 -0.68 22.79 2.02
CA TRP A 123 -0.57 24.20 2.43
C TRP A 123 0.48 24.95 1.62
N ALA A 124 1.68 24.38 1.45
CA ALA A 124 2.77 25.02 0.73
C ALA A 124 2.39 25.33 -0.73
N VAL A 125 1.78 24.35 -1.40
CA VAL A 125 1.29 24.49 -2.78
C VAL A 125 0.17 25.51 -2.87
N ASN A 126 -0.80 25.48 -1.94
CA ASN A 126 -1.89 26.47 -1.92
C ASN A 126 -1.41 27.92 -1.84
N LYS A 127 -0.31 28.14 -1.12
CA LYS A 127 0.29 29.50 -0.98
C LYS A 127 1.06 29.96 -2.23
N LEU A 128 1.22 29.09 -3.23
CA LEU A 128 1.95 29.36 -4.47
C LEU A 128 1.06 29.29 -5.74
N LYS A 129 -0.23 28.91 -5.59
CA LYS A 129 -1.16 28.92 -6.72
C LYS A 129 -1.52 30.36 -7.16
N PRO A 130 -1.77 30.59 -8.46
CA PRO A 130 -2.09 29.61 -9.51
C PRO A 130 -0.88 29.04 -10.29
N GLU A 131 0.31 29.17 -9.79
CA GLU A 131 1.57 28.99 -10.53
C GLU A 131 1.89 27.54 -10.92
N TYR A 132 1.32 26.53 -10.22
CA TYR A 132 1.60 25.12 -10.45
C TYR A 132 0.35 24.33 -10.79
N ARG A 133 0.48 23.35 -11.67
CA ARG A 133 -0.52 22.29 -11.87
C ARG A 133 -0.25 21.16 -10.87
N VAL A 134 -1.27 20.73 -10.15
CA VAL A 134 -1.11 19.84 -9.00
C VAL A 134 -1.89 18.55 -9.21
N THR A 135 -1.18 17.43 -9.23
CA THR A 135 -1.74 16.10 -9.20
C THR A 135 -1.51 15.48 -7.82
N ALA A 136 -2.55 14.97 -7.17
CA ALA A 136 -2.43 14.29 -5.88
C ALA A 136 -2.67 12.78 -6.01
N VAL A 137 -1.70 11.98 -5.57
CA VAL A 137 -1.83 10.53 -5.40
C VAL A 137 -2.35 10.26 -4.01
N ILE A 138 -3.60 9.84 -3.88
CA ILE A 138 -4.25 9.60 -2.59
C ILE A 138 -4.41 8.10 -2.36
N THR A 139 -3.71 7.59 -1.36
CA THR A 139 -3.74 6.17 -0.99
C THR A 139 -4.72 5.85 0.13
N ASP A 140 -5.11 6.86 0.90
CA ASP A 140 -5.97 6.70 2.07
C ASP A 140 -6.89 7.92 2.23
N ILE A 141 -8.11 7.69 2.69
CA ILE A 141 -9.03 8.75 3.07
C ILE A 141 -8.59 9.35 4.41
N PRO A 142 -8.51 10.68 4.57
CA PRO A 142 -8.02 11.33 5.79
C PRO A 142 -8.70 10.88 7.09
N GLU A 143 -9.97 10.53 7.04
CA GLU A 143 -10.74 10.02 8.18
C GLU A 143 -10.28 8.65 8.67
N PHE A 144 -9.64 7.85 7.82
CA PHE A 144 -9.23 6.49 8.11
C PHE A 144 -7.72 6.32 8.39
N TYR A 145 -6.94 7.40 8.43
CA TYR A 145 -5.49 7.34 8.72
C TYR A 145 -5.16 6.75 10.11
N ASP A 146 -6.01 6.95 11.09
CA ASP A 146 -5.83 6.41 12.44
C ASP A 146 -7.17 5.89 12.96
N MET A 147 -7.37 4.57 12.80
CA MET A 147 -8.62 3.90 13.20
C MET A 147 -8.59 3.37 14.64
N HIS A 148 -7.56 3.70 15.41
CA HIS A 148 -7.54 3.32 16.83
C HIS A 148 -8.59 4.08 17.62
N GLN A 149 -9.15 3.44 18.66
CA GLN A 149 -10.03 4.11 19.60
C GLN A 149 -9.30 5.29 20.23
N VAL A 150 -9.83 6.48 20.04
CA VAL A 150 -9.26 7.73 20.55
C VAL A 150 -10.25 8.42 21.46
N SER A 151 -9.77 9.19 22.44
CA SER A 151 -10.62 10.01 23.31
C SER A 151 -11.46 11.01 22.49
N ALA A 152 -12.58 11.45 23.03
CA ALA A 152 -13.47 12.43 22.40
C ALA A 152 -12.72 13.70 21.94
N PHE A 153 -11.77 14.18 22.75
CA PHE A 153 -10.94 15.34 22.42
C PHE A 153 -10.05 15.09 21.18
N ARG A 154 -9.41 13.92 21.11
CA ARG A 154 -8.59 13.55 19.92
C ARG A 154 -9.47 13.37 18.68
N SER A 155 -10.67 12.85 18.83
CA SER A 155 -11.65 12.74 17.74
C SER A 155 -12.03 14.13 17.19
N LEU A 156 -12.27 15.11 18.07
CA LEU A 156 -12.53 16.48 17.66
C LEU A 156 -11.33 17.11 16.90
N LEU A 157 -10.12 16.96 17.43
CA LEU A 157 -8.90 17.44 16.75
C LEU A 157 -8.71 16.80 15.38
N ARG A 158 -9.00 15.50 15.24
CA ARG A 158 -8.97 14.81 13.96
C ARG A 158 -9.99 15.39 12.98
N ARG A 159 -11.23 15.62 13.41
CA ARG A 159 -12.25 16.25 12.54
C ARG A 159 -11.83 17.65 12.06
N ILE A 160 -11.21 18.45 12.94
CA ILE A 160 -10.69 19.77 12.57
C ILE A 160 -9.55 19.59 11.56
N HIS A 161 -8.63 18.66 11.81
CA HIS A 161 -7.52 18.35 10.88
C HIS A 161 -8.04 17.94 9.50
N CYS A 162 -9.00 17.02 9.42
CA CYS A 162 -9.61 16.60 8.16
C CYS A 162 -10.25 17.77 7.41
N LYS A 163 -11.01 18.63 8.10
CA LYS A 163 -11.59 19.84 7.49
C LYS A 163 -10.51 20.76 6.89
N ILE A 164 -9.40 20.95 7.59
CA ILE A 164 -8.27 21.75 7.08
C ILE A 164 -7.63 21.09 5.86
N VAL A 165 -7.41 19.78 5.89
CA VAL A 165 -6.89 19.01 4.74
C VAL A 165 -7.81 19.17 3.53
N TYR A 166 -9.11 18.95 3.68
CA TYR A 166 -10.08 19.11 2.59
C TYR A 166 -10.14 20.54 2.06
N HIS A 167 -10.05 21.55 2.94
CA HIS A 167 -9.98 22.95 2.52
C HIS A 167 -8.81 23.19 1.56
N PHE A 168 -7.64 22.61 1.82
CA PHE A 168 -6.50 22.76 0.94
C PHE A 168 -6.54 21.83 -0.29
N MET A 169 -7.23 20.69 -0.21
CA MET A 169 -7.44 19.79 -1.34
C MET A 169 -8.32 20.37 -2.45
N VAL A 170 -9.13 21.39 -2.17
CA VAL A 170 -9.90 22.12 -3.19
C VAL A 170 -9.00 22.65 -4.31
N ARG A 171 -7.73 22.91 -4.04
CA ARG A 171 -6.74 23.44 -4.99
C ARG A 171 -5.97 22.38 -5.78
N VAL A 172 -6.23 21.09 -5.55
CA VAL A 172 -5.68 20.00 -6.35
C VAL A 172 -6.43 19.95 -7.67
N ASP A 173 -5.71 19.90 -8.79
CA ASP A 173 -6.31 19.94 -10.12
C ASP A 173 -6.73 18.56 -10.60
N ARG A 174 -5.92 17.52 -10.28
CA ARG A 174 -6.11 16.13 -10.73
C ARG A 174 -5.82 15.15 -9.61
N PHE A 175 -6.44 13.97 -9.68
CA PHE A 175 -6.26 12.94 -8.68
C PHE A 175 -5.84 11.61 -9.29
N ILE A 176 -5.01 10.88 -8.55
CA ILE A 176 -4.73 9.47 -8.75
C ILE A 176 -5.23 8.76 -7.50
N LEU A 177 -6.20 7.88 -7.65
CA LEU A 177 -6.92 7.23 -6.56
C LEU A 177 -6.71 5.73 -6.61
N LEU A 178 -6.67 5.04 -5.46
CA LEU A 178 -6.59 3.58 -5.44
C LEU A 178 -7.89 2.91 -5.90
N THR A 179 -9.03 3.53 -5.60
CA THR A 179 -10.35 3.03 -6.01
C THR A 179 -11.24 4.18 -6.47
N LYS A 180 -12.18 3.90 -7.38
CA LYS A 180 -13.16 4.91 -7.84
C LYS A 180 -14.06 5.43 -6.71
N GLN A 181 -14.29 4.60 -5.70
CA GLN A 181 -15.13 4.94 -4.56
C GLN A 181 -14.55 6.07 -3.70
N MET A 182 -13.23 6.30 -3.78
CA MET A 182 -12.55 7.40 -3.08
C MET A 182 -12.96 8.78 -3.60
N ALA A 183 -13.46 8.89 -4.83
CA ALA A 183 -13.78 10.18 -5.44
C ALA A 183 -14.85 10.98 -4.65
N VAL A 184 -15.83 10.28 -4.08
CA VAL A 184 -16.93 10.90 -3.33
C VAL A 184 -16.45 11.49 -1.99
N PRO A 185 -15.87 10.72 -1.06
CA PRO A 185 -15.43 11.25 0.22
C PRO A 185 -14.28 12.26 0.10
N LEU A 186 -13.47 12.19 -0.95
CA LEU A 186 -12.41 13.17 -1.24
C LEU A 186 -12.93 14.45 -1.90
N HIS A 187 -14.23 14.54 -2.14
CA HIS A 187 -14.86 15.70 -2.80
C HIS A 187 -14.17 16.06 -4.14
N VAL A 188 -13.83 15.04 -4.94
CA VAL A 188 -13.17 15.24 -6.24
C VAL A 188 -14.04 16.09 -7.18
N GLY A 189 -15.36 15.89 -7.16
CA GLY A 189 -16.29 16.64 -8.02
C GLY A 189 -16.04 16.35 -9.49
N ASN A 190 -16.03 17.40 -10.32
CA ASN A 190 -15.77 17.29 -11.76
C ASN A 190 -14.28 17.29 -12.14
N ARG A 191 -13.37 17.30 -11.17
CA ARG A 191 -11.93 17.27 -11.44
C ARG A 191 -11.54 15.91 -12.01
N PRO A 192 -10.62 15.89 -12.99
CA PRO A 192 -10.17 14.65 -13.58
C PRO A 192 -9.49 13.75 -12.53
N TYR A 193 -9.73 12.44 -12.64
CA TYR A 193 -9.01 11.46 -11.82
C TYR A 193 -8.72 10.17 -12.59
N LEU A 194 -7.61 9.54 -12.25
CA LEU A 194 -7.21 8.23 -12.71
C LEU A 194 -7.30 7.21 -11.56
N VAL A 195 -7.87 6.05 -11.79
CA VAL A 195 -7.79 4.92 -10.85
C VAL A 195 -6.52 4.14 -11.13
N MET A 196 -5.66 4.07 -10.11
CA MET A 196 -4.45 3.27 -10.07
C MET A 196 -4.38 2.58 -8.71
N GLU A 197 -4.90 1.38 -8.66
CA GLU A 197 -5.13 0.61 -7.44
C GLU A 197 -3.84 0.18 -6.73
N GLY A 198 -2.73 0.18 -7.45
CA GLY A 198 -1.40 -0.17 -6.97
C GLY A 198 -0.44 -0.44 -8.11
N MET A 199 0.74 -0.90 -7.77
CA MET A 199 1.75 -1.32 -8.75
C MET A 199 2.59 -2.46 -8.19
N CYS A 200 2.97 -3.37 -9.09
CA CYS A 200 3.95 -4.40 -8.81
C CYS A 200 5.36 -3.80 -8.99
N GLY A 201 6.23 -4.02 -8.00
CA GLY A 201 7.66 -3.68 -8.11
C GLY A 201 8.41 -4.66 -9.01
N ASP A 202 9.74 -4.60 -8.94
CA ASP A 202 10.58 -5.60 -9.60
C ASP A 202 10.36 -6.97 -8.95
N VAL A 203 9.97 -7.93 -9.75
CA VAL A 203 9.80 -9.32 -9.33
C VAL A 203 10.88 -10.13 -10.01
N ALA A 204 11.66 -10.87 -9.22
CA ALA A 204 12.65 -11.77 -9.77
C ALA A 204 11.99 -12.80 -10.71
N ASP A 205 12.63 -13.04 -11.86
CA ASP A 205 12.11 -13.90 -12.93
C ASP A 205 12.31 -15.39 -12.63
N GLU A 206 12.18 -15.73 -11.35
CA GLU A 206 12.28 -17.11 -10.90
C GLU A 206 10.91 -17.78 -10.99
N PRO A 207 10.82 -18.95 -11.67
CA PRO A 207 9.59 -19.71 -11.71
C PRO A 207 9.20 -20.19 -10.29
N PRO A 208 7.92 -20.47 -10.06
CA PRO A 208 7.48 -21.08 -8.81
C PRO A 208 8.18 -22.42 -8.58
N VAL A 209 8.61 -22.65 -7.36
CA VAL A 209 9.24 -23.91 -6.97
C VAL A 209 8.22 -25.06 -7.06
N SER A 210 8.67 -26.26 -7.47
CA SER A 210 7.84 -27.47 -7.43
C SER A 210 7.12 -27.61 -6.10
N LYS A 211 5.82 -27.94 -6.16
CA LYS A 211 4.94 -27.95 -4.96
C LYS A 211 5.22 -29.15 -4.07
N PRO A 212 5.50 -28.94 -2.79
CA PRO A 212 5.45 -30.03 -1.84
C PRO A 212 4.00 -30.51 -1.62
N GLN A 213 3.79 -31.79 -1.37
CA GLN A 213 2.61 -32.28 -0.69
C GLN A 213 2.83 -32.11 0.81
N PRO A 214 1.84 -31.70 1.57
CA PRO A 214 0.40 -31.53 1.32
C PRO A 214 0.01 -30.21 0.62
N PHE A 215 -1.29 -30.11 0.25
CA PHE A 215 -1.88 -28.89 -0.30
C PHE A 215 -1.87 -27.77 0.75
N SER A 216 -1.19 -26.68 0.47
CA SER A 216 -0.99 -25.61 1.46
C SER A 216 -1.65 -24.30 1.05
N MET A 217 -2.45 -23.74 1.96
CA MET A 217 -2.99 -22.40 1.90
C MET A 217 -2.12 -21.46 2.74
N LEU A 218 -1.60 -20.39 2.17
CA LEU A 218 -0.71 -19.47 2.89
C LEU A 218 -1.30 -18.06 2.99
N TYR A 219 -1.31 -17.53 4.19
CA TYR A 219 -1.46 -16.10 4.45
C TYR A 219 -0.14 -15.50 4.94
N THR A 220 0.26 -14.36 4.36
CA THR A 220 1.39 -13.56 4.86
C THR A 220 0.94 -12.15 5.16
N GLY A 221 1.23 -11.60 6.35
CA GLY A 221 0.89 -10.23 6.67
C GLY A 221 0.64 -9.95 8.14
N ARG A 222 -0.10 -8.89 8.42
CA ARG A 222 -0.50 -8.57 9.79
C ARG A 222 -1.57 -9.53 10.30
N LEU A 223 -1.32 -10.11 11.47
CA LEU A 223 -2.22 -11.08 12.10
C LEU A 223 -3.25 -10.38 12.99
N ASN A 224 -4.18 -9.66 12.35
CA ASN A 224 -5.24 -8.94 13.04
C ASN A 224 -6.62 -9.49 12.65
N ARG A 225 -7.56 -9.52 13.60
CA ARG A 225 -8.95 -10.01 13.40
C ARG A 225 -9.65 -9.36 12.21
N ARG A 226 -9.47 -8.05 12.05
CA ARG A 226 -10.07 -7.28 10.93
C ARG A 226 -9.66 -7.74 9.54
N TYR A 227 -8.67 -8.61 9.42
CA TYR A 227 -8.25 -9.18 8.13
C TYR A 227 -8.89 -10.55 7.86
N GLY A 228 -9.86 -10.99 8.68
CA GLY A 228 -10.66 -12.20 8.42
C GLY A 228 -9.96 -13.51 8.76
N LEU A 229 -8.83 -13.49 9.48
CA LEU A 229 -8.06 -14.69 9.83
C LEU A 229 -8.88 -15.70 10.67
N GLU A 230 -9.82 -15.21 11.48
CA GLU A 230 -10.73 -16.08 12.24
C GLU A 230 -11.54 -17.03 11.34
N LEU A 231 -11.99 -16.53 10.16
CA LEU A 231 -12.73 -17.35 9.21
C LEU A 231 -11.87 -18.49 8.64
N LEU A 232 -10.59 -18.26 8.40
CA LEU A 232 -9.66 -19.31 7.97
C LEU A 232 -9.41 -20.34 9.07
N LEU A 233 -9.19 -19.89 10.31
CA LEU A 233 -9.01 -20.78 11.46
C LEU A 233 -10.26 -21.63 11.75
N GLN A 234 -11.44 -21.03 11.60
CA GLN A 234 -12.71 -21.76 11.73
C GLN A 234 -12.90 -22.74 10.55
N ALA A 235 -12.57 -22.34 9.32
CA ALA A 235 -12.63 -23.23 8.16
C ALA A 235 -11.74 -24.47 8.34
N MET A 236 -10.55 -24.32 8.93
CA MET A 236 -9.68 -25.46 9.22
C MET A 236 -10.29 -26.45 10.21
N LYS A 237 -11.09 -26.01 11.17
CA LYS A 237 -11.82 -26.93 12.09
C LYS A 237 -12.89 -27.77 11.37
N GLU A 238 -13.49 -27.21 10.32
CA GLU A 238 -14.53 -27.87 9.53
C GLU A 238 -13.95 -28.70 8.39
N LEU A 239 -12.68 -28.48 8.00
CA LEU A 239 -11.95 -29.27 7.01
C LEU A 239 -11.53 -30.61 7.62
N HIS A 240 -11.88 -31.71 6.95
CA HIS A 240 -11.54 -33.06 7.41
C HIS A 240 -10.41 -33.72 6.59
N ASP A 241 -10.02 -33.11 5.44
CA ASP A 241 -8.89 -33.62 4.64
C ASP A 241 -7.56 -33.38 5.38
N PRO A 242 -6.83 -34.44 5.76
CA PRO A 242 -5.55 -34.30 6.48
C PRO A 242 -4.44 -33.73 5.61
N ASP A 243 -4.59 -33.74 4.29
CA ASP A 243 -3.60 -33.24 3.32
C ASP A 243 -3.74 -31.75 3.01
N ILE A 244 -4.65 -31.04 3.67
CA ILE A 244 -4.79 -29.60 3.56
C ILE A 244 -4.14 -28.91 4.77
N GLU A 245 -3.11 -28.11 4.53
CA GLU A 245 -2.45 -27.29 5.55
C GLU A 245 -2.82 -25.80 5.43
N LEU A 246 -2.89 -25.12 6.57
CA LEU A 246 -2.94 -23.66 6.65
C LEU A 246 -1.60 -23.12 7.18
N TRP A 247 -0.92 -22.34 6.36
CA TRP A 247 0.33 -21.69 6.71
C TRP A 247 0.08 -20.23 7.04
N LEU A 248 0.57 -19.77 8.18
CA LEU A 248 0.40 -18.39 8.66
C LEU A 248 1.78 -17.78 8.93
N CYS A 249 2.05 -16.63 8.30
CA CYS A 249 3.31 -15.90 8.44
C CYS A 249 3.04 -14.42 8.71
N GLY A 250 3.63 -13.88 9.76
CA GLY A 250 3.52 -12.47 10.12
C GLY A 250 3.51 -12.24 11.63
N SER A 251 3.06 -11.03 12.01
CA SER A 251 2.92 -10.63 13.42
C SER A 251 1.65 -9.80 13.65
N GLY A 252 1.11 -9.86 14.86
CA GLY A 252 -0.08 -9.10 15.22
C GLY A 252 -0.78 -9.59 16.48
N GLU A 253 -1.95 -9.05 16.75
CA GLU A 253 -2.71 -9.34 17.97
C GLU A 253 -3.21 -10.79 18.10
N MET A 254 -3.26 -11.54 16.98
CA MET A 254 -3.73 -12.93 16.95
C MET A 254 -2.61 -13.97 17.12
N GLU A 255 -1.36 -13.58 17.35
CA GLU A 255 -0.23 -14.54 17.42
C GLU A 255 -0.44 -15.62 18.47
N GLU A 256 -0.85 -15.27 19.68
CA GLU A 256 -1.08 -16.24 20.78
C GLU A 256 -2.22 -17.20 20.42
N GLU A 257 -3.30 -16.67 19.86
CA GLU A 257 -4.44 -17.47 19.43
C GLU A 257 -4.04 -18.43 18.30
N ILE A 258 -3.30 -17.97 17.30
CA ILE A 258 -2.81 -18.82 16.20
C ILE A 258 -1.90 -19.93 16.72
N ARG A 259 -1.01 -19.63 17.68
CA ARG A 259 -0.18 -20.67 18.32
C ARG A 259 -1.01 -21.71 19.06
N ALA A 260 -2.08 -21.28 19.72
CA ALA A 260 -3.00 -22.21 20.40
C ALA A 260 -3.74 -23.13 19.41
N TYR A 261 -4.16 -22.60 18.25
CA TYR A 261 -4.73 -23.41 17.17
C TYR A 261 -3.70 -24.40 16.59
N ALA A 262 -2.49 -23.95 16.30
CA ALA A 262 -1.41 -24.78 15.76
C ALA A 262 -0.98 -25.91 16.73
N ALA A 263 -1.12 -25.70 18.04
CA ALA A 263 -0.87 -26.72 19.04
C ALA A 263 -1.97 -27.81 19.08
N GLN A 264 -3.19 -27.50 18.63
CA GLN A 264 -4.33 -28.42 18.62
C GLN A 264 -4.51 -29.13 17.27
N ASP A 265 -4.07 -28.50 16.17
CA ASP A 265 -4.20 -29.04 14.82
C ASP A 265 -2.85 -28.89 14.07
N SER A 266 -2.19 -30.03 13.86
CA SER A 266 -0.87 -30.08 13.19
C SER A 266 -0.89 -29.60 11.73
N ARG A 267 -2.06 -29.45 11.11
CA ARG A 267 -2.24 -28.89 9.78
C ARG A 267 -2.10 -27.37 9.77
N ILE A 268 -2.17 -26.70 10.93
CA ILE A 268 -1.96 -25.26 11.06
C ILE A 268 -0.50 -24.98 11.41
N ARG A 269 0.24 -24.39 10.49
CA ARG A 269 1.66 -24.10 10.65
C ARG A 269 1.89 -22.59 10.79
N PHE A 270 2.45 -22.19 11.93
CA PHE A 270 2.78 -20.80 12.20
C PHE A 270 4.28 -20.55 12.06
N PHE A 271 4.68 -19.72 11.11
CA PHE A 271 6.07 -19.39 10.81
C PHE A 271 6.59 -18.16 11.55
N GLY A 272 5.71 -17.44 12.28
CA GLY A 272 6.08 -16.17 12.90
C GLY A 272 6.35 -15.06 11.88
N PHE A 273 7.03 -14.01 12.33
CA PHE A 273 7.48 -12.93 11.44
C PHE A 273 8.72 -13.40 10.66
N LEU A 274 8.66 -13.28 9.35
CA LEU A 274 9.78 -13.50 8.44
C LEU A 274 10.17 -12.20 7.73
N PRO A 275 11.46 -12.00 7.41
CA PRO A 275 11.90 -10.95 6.48
C PRO A 275 11.16 -11.05 5.14
N HIS A 276 11.05 -9.94 4.43
CA HIS A 276 10.26 -9.88 3.19
C HIS A 276 10.68 -10.93 2.15
N GLU A 277 11.98 -11.09 1.94
CA GLU A 277 12.51 -12.06 0.97
C GLU A 277 12.13 -13.51 1.33
N GLU A 278 12.25 -13.86 2.61
CA GLU A 278 11.86 -15.19 3.09
C GLU A 278 10.34 -15.42 2.98
N ALA A 279 9.54 -14.39 3.27
CA ALA A 279 8.08 -14.46 3.11
C ALA A 279 7.69 -14.66 1.63
N VAL A 280 8.38 -14.00 0.69
CA VAL A 280 8.19 -14.19 -0.77
C VAL A 280 8.59 -15.61 -1.20
N GLN A 281 9.69 -16.16 -0.66
CA GLN A 281 10.07 -17.55 -0.93
C GLN A 281 9.02 -18.53 -0.37
N LEU A 282 8.45 -18.24 0.80
CA LEU A 282 7.37 -19.06 1.36
C LEU A 282 6.11 -19.00 0.47
N GLN A 283 5.77 -17.81 -0.06
CA GLN A 283 4.66 -17.66 -1.02
C GLN A 283 4.85 -18.53 -2.26
N LYS A 284 6.06 -18.56 -2.83
CA LYS A 284 6.38 -19.40 -4.00
C LYS A 284 6.25 -20.91 -3.70
N LYS A 285 6.44 -21.32 -2.45
CA LYS A 285 6.33 -22.73 -2.02
C LYS A 285 4.89 -23.16 -1.76
N ALA A 286 4.02 -22.27 -1.34
CA ALA A 286 2.63 -22.59 -1.06
C ALA A 286 1.86 -23.02 -2.30
N THR A 287 0.77 -23.78 -2.12
CA THR A 287 -0.10 -24.20 -3.24
C THR A 287 -1.05 -23.07 -3.64
N VAL A 288 -1.66 -22.41 -2.66
CA VAL A 288 -2.63 -21.31 -2.83
C VAL A 288 -2.30 -20.20 -1.85
N LEU A 289 -2.40 -18.96 -2.26
CA LEU A 289 -2.27 -17.80 -1.37
C LEU A 289 -3.65 -17.27 -1.01
N VAL A 290 -3.86 -16.98 0.27
CA VAL A 290 -5.19 -16.61 0.77
C VAL A 290 -5.18 -15.20 1.32
N ASN A 291 -6.11 -14.37 0.83
CA ASN A 291 -6.40 -13.05 1.41
C ASN A 291 -7.83 -13.04 1.97
N PRO A 292 -8.02 -13.37 3.26
CA PRO A 292 -9.34 -13.55 3.85
C PRO A 292 -10.01 -12.23 4.28
N ARG A 293 -9.51 -11.09 3.81
CA ARG A 293 -10.08 -9.79 4.14
C ARG A 293 -11.51 -9.68 3.65
N THR A 294 -12.41 -9.30 4.56
CA THR A 294 -13.85 -9.11 4.29
C THR A 294 -14.19 -7.66 3.95
N ASN A 295 -15.40 -7.41 3.43
CA ASN A 295 -15.93 -6.06 3.23
C ASN A 295 -16.44 -5.39 4.52
N GLN A 296 -16.18 -5.97 5.68
CA GLN A 296 -16.56 -5.36 6.95
C GLN A 296 -15.84 -4.04 7.21
N GLY A 297 -16.62 -2.97 7.32
CA GLY A 297 -16.12 -1.63 7.53
C GLY A 297 -16.04 -0.80 6.26
N GLU A 298 -16.51 0.44 6.38
CA GLU A 298 -16.62 1.36 5.24
C GLU A 298 -15.28 1.63 4.52
N TYR A 299 -14.16 1.53 5.24
CA TYR A 299 -12.83 1.78 4.72
C TYR A 299 -12.36 0.76 3.65
N THR A 300 -12.97 -0.43 3.62
CA THR A 300 -12.56 -1.50 2.70
C THR A 300 -12.76 -1.13 1.23
N LYS A 301 -13.83 -0.41 0.93
CA LYS A 301 -14.14 0.08 -0.43
C LYS A 301 -13.18 1.18 -0.92
N TYR A 302 -12.45 1.82 -0.01
CA TYR A 302 -11.49 2.88 -0.32
C TYR A 302 -10.04 2.39 -0.38
N SER A 303 -9.81 1.09 -0.29
CA SER A 303 -8.46 0.54 -0.32
C SER A 303 -8.37 -0.69 -1.21
N PHE A 304 -7.29 -0.77 -1.95
CA PHE A 304 -6.90 -1.99 -2.65
C PHE A 304 -5.93 -2.79 -1.76
N PRO A 305 -6.16 -4.09 -1.54
CA PRO A 305 -5.25 -4.89 -0.74
C PRO A 305 -3.95 -5.18 -1.51
N SER A 306 -2.88 -4.47 -1.20
CA SER A 306 -1.57 -4.60 -1.87
C SER A 306 -1.05 -6.04 -1.93
N LYS A 307 -1.42 -6.88 -0.96
CA LYS A 307 -1.10 -8.31 -0.94
C LYS A 307 -1.69 -9.07 -2.14
N THR A 308 -2.81 -8.64 -2.70
CA THR A 308 -3.38 -9.29 -3.89
C THR A 308 -2.41 -9.23 -5.06
N MET A 309 -1.82 -8.06 -5.35
CA MET A 309 -0.80 -7.97 -6.42
C MET A 309 0.47 -8.76 -6.11
N GLU A 310 0.96 -8.71 -4.88
CA GLU A 310 2.14 -9.46 -4.44
C GLU A 310 1.90 -10.97 -4.59
N TYR A 311 0.73 -11.45 -4.21
CA TYR A 311 0.34 -12.85 -4.33
C TYR A 311 0.22 -13.28 -5.79
N MET A 312 -0.47 -12.52 -6.62
CA MET A 312 -0.54 -12.80 -8.06
C MET A 312 0.85 -12.81 -8.70
N ALA A 313 1.73 -11.87 -8.32
CA ALA A 313 3.10 -11.80 -8.82
C ALA A 313 3.97 -13.02 -8.43
N SER A 314 3.62 -13.73 -7.36
CA SER A 314 4.30 -14.97 -6.98
C SER A 314 4.05 -16.13 -7.95
N GLY A 315 3.00 -16.04 -8.80
CA GLY A 315 2.61 -17.11 -9.73
C GLY A 315 1.81 -18.24 -9.09
N ARG A 316 1.20 -17.99 -7.93
CA ARG A 316 0.29 -18.93 -7.27
C ARG A 316 -1.15 -18.49 -7.40
N PRO A 317 -2.12 -19.43 -7.44
CA PRO A 317 -3.54 -19.08 -7.34
C PRO A 317 -3.82 -18.27 -6.10
N VAL A 318 -4.69 -17.27 -6.22
CA VAL A 318 -5.09 -16.41 -5.11
C VAL A 318 -6.56 -16.64 -4.78
N MET A 319 -6.83 -17.07 -3.55
CA MET A 319 -8.17 -17.26 -2.99
C MET A 319 -8.50 -16.09 -2.06
N MET A 320 -9.66 -15.45 -2.24
CA MET A 320 -10.03 -14.29 -1.44
C MET A 320 -11.52 -13.96 -1.49
N PHE A 321 -12.01 -13.18 -0.54
CA PHE A 321 -13.35 -12.59 -0.67
C PHE A 321 -13.36 -11.47 -1.72
N ARG A 322 -14.49 -11.32 -2.39
CA ARG A 322 -14.71 -10.20 -3.32
C ARG A 322 -14.80 -8.89 -2.54
N LEU A 323 -13.83 -8.00 -2.74
CA LEU A 323 -13.83 -6.68 -2.11
C LEU A 323 -14.28 -5.60 -3.09
N ASP A 324 -15.05 -4.61 -2.60
CA ASP A 324 -15.58 -3.51 -3.40
C ASP A 324 -14.50 -2.65 -4.07
N GLY A 325 -13.30 -2.61 -3.47
CA GLY A 325 -12.16 -1.86 -3.99
C GLY A 325 -11.39 -2.55 -5.11
N ILE A 326 -11.73 -3.81 -5.48
CA ILE A 326 -11.04 -4.55 -6.54
C ILE A 326 -11.73 -4.31 -7.88
N PRO A 327 -11.01 -3.77 -8.89
CA PRO A 327 -11.55 -3.62 -10.23
C PRO A 327 -11.93 -4.96 -10.89
N GLY A 328 -12.98 -4.96 -11.72
CA GLY A 328 -13.48 -6.18 -12.39
C GLY A 328 -12.46 -6.84 -13.33
N GLU A 329 -11.45 -6.11 -13.78
CA GLU A 329 -10.37 -6.68 -14.61
C GLU A 329 -9.52 -7.74 -13.91
N TYR A 330 -9.57 -7.84 -12.56
CA TYR A 330 -8.92 -8.88 -11.77
C TYR A 330 -9.72 -10.19 -11.69
N ASP A 331 -11.03 -10.15 -11.97
CA ASP A 331 -11.95 -11.27 -11.76
C ASP A 331 -11.52 -12.58 -12.49
N PRO A 332 -10.97 -12.54 -13.71
CA PRO A 332 -10.54 -13.76 -14.39
C PRO A 332 -9.31 -14.44 -13.77
N PHE A 333 -8.64 -13.80 -12.82
CA PHE A 333 -7.35 -14.23 -12.25
C PHE A 333 -7.42 -14.53 -10.75
N LEU A 334 -8.58 -14.33 -10.12
CA LEU A 334 -8.79 -14.51 -8.68
C LEU A 334 -9.86 -15.58 -8.44
N THR A 335 -9.64 -16.43 -7.44
CA THR A 335 -10.66 -17.36 -6.97
C THR A 335 -11.41 -16.70 -5.82
N TYR A 336 -12.63 -16.27 -6.08
CA TYR A 336 -13.45 -15.65 -5.05
C TYR A 336 -14.14 -16.66 -4.16
N ILE A 337 -14.06 -16.46 -2.86
CA ILE A 337 -14.89 -17.12 -1.86
C ILE A 337 -16.27 -16.47 -1.93
N PRO A 338 -17.34 -17.23 -2.21
CA PRO A 338 -18.65 -16.65 -2.50
C PRO A 338 -19.26 -15.84 -1.35
N GLU A 339 -19.10 -16.31 -0.11
CA GLU A 339 -19.65 -15.69 1.10
C GLU A 339 -18.58 -15.47 2.17
N GLU A 340 -18.70 -14.40 2.94
CA GLU A 340 -17.80 -14.07 4.06
C GLU A 340 -18.06 -15.01 5.26
N SER A 341 -17.80 -16.32 5.08
CA SER A 341 -18.02 -17.36 6.07
C SER A 341 -16.92 -18.41 6.08
N ALA A 342 -16.78 -19.11 7.19
CA ALA A 342 -15.86 -20.24 7.33
C ALA A 342 -16.23 -21.40 6.41
N ALA A 343 -17.53 -21.73 6.32
CA ALA A 343 -18.03 -22.78 5.45
C ALA A 343 -17.71 -22.52 3.97
N SER A 344 -17.94 -21.30 3.48
CA SER A 344 -17.61 -20.92 2.11
C SER A 344 -16.10 -20.93 1.85
N SER A 345 -15.29 -20.57 2.84
CA SER A 345 -13.83 -20.65 2.77
C SER A 345 -13.35 -22.09 2.67
N ARG A 346 -13.93 -22.99 3.49
CA ARG A 346 -13.69 -24.46 3.43
C ARG A 346 -14.04 -25.01 2.04
N ASP A 347 -15.26 -24.77 1.56
CA ASP A 347 -15.76 -25.33 0.30
C ASP A 347 -14.93 -24.86 -0.89
N THR A 348 -14.46 -23.61 -0.85
CA THR A 348 -13.55 -23.08 -1.88
C THR A 348 -12.17 -23.76 -1.83
N ALA A 349 -11.63 -23.98 -0.64
CA ALA A 349 -10.36 -24.70 -0.45
C ALA A 349 -10.44 -26.15 -0.95
N GLU A 350 -11.52 -26.87 -0.61
CA GLU A 350 -11.79 -28.23 -1.10
C GLU A 350 -11.95 -28.29 -2.62
N SER A 351 -12.56 -27.27 -3.22
CA SER A 351 -12.71 -27.18 -4.67
C SER A 351 -11.34 -26.99 -5.36
N LEU A 352 -10.48 -26.12 -4.82
CA LEU A 352 -9.11 -25.93 -5.33
C LEU A 352 -8.24 -27.18 -5.12
N ARG A 353 -8.45 -27.90 -4.01
CA ARG A 353 -7.72 -29.17 -3.72
C ARG A 353 -7.99 -30.26 -4.76
N LYS A 354 -9.17 -30.25 -5.39
CA LYS A 354 -9.55 -31.22 -6.45
C LYS A 354 -8.87 -30.97 -7.78
N LEU A 355 -8.33 -29.76 -8.00
CA LEU A 355 -7.64 -29.41 -9.23
C LEU A 355 -6.27 -30.11 -9.30
N SER A 356 -5.87 -30.46 -10.50
CA SER A 356 -4.52 -30.99 -10.76
C SER A 356 -3.45 -29.92 -10.52
N PRO A 357 -2.21 -30.31 -10.21
CA PRO A 357 -1.10 -29.36 -10.10
C PRO A 357 -0.93 -28.48 -11.34
N SER A 358 -1.17 -29.01 -12.53
CA SER A 358 -1.09 -28.26 -13.80
C SER A 358 -2.14 -27.16 -13.89
N GLU A 359 -3.40 -27.43 -13.50
CA GLU A 359 -4.47 -26.44 -13.49
C GLU A 359 -4.18 -25.32 -12.50
N LEU A 360 -3.69 -25.65 -11.30
CA LEU A 360 -3.30 -24.64 -10.31
C LEU A 360 -2.11 -23.80 -10.78
N ASP A 361 -1.12 -24.40 -11.45
CA ASP A 361 0.02 -23.66 -12.00
C ASP A 361 -0.41 -22.73 -13.14
N GLU A 362 -1.33 -23.15 -14.01
CA GLU A 362 -1.89 -22.30 -15.07
C GLU A 362 -2.68 -21.12 -14.49
N MET A 363 -3.50 -21.35 -13.48
CA MET A 363 -4.21 -20.26 -12.78
C MET A 363 -3.24 -19.23 -12.21
N GLY A 364 -2.19 -19.68 -11.53
CA GLY A 364 -1.17 -18.81 -10.96
C GLY A 364 -0.38 -18.06 -12.04
N ALA A 365 0.02 -18.74 -13.11
CA ALA A 365 0.78 -18.16 -14.22
C ALA A 365 -0.03 -17.05 -14.94
N ARG A 366 -1.33 -17.25 -15.19
CA ARG A 366 -2.21 -16.23 -15.79
C ARG A 366 -2.31 -14.98 -14.89
N GLY A 367 -2.48 -15.17 -13.57
CA GLY A 367 -2.51 -14.07 -12.62
C GLY A 367 -1.18 -13.30 -12.60
N ARG A 368 -0.04 -14.01 -12.62
CA ARG A 368 1.30 -13.41 -12.68
C ARG A 368 1.50 -12.61 -13.98
N GLU A 369 1.18 -13.21 -15.13
CA GLU A 369 1.30 -12.53 -16.42
C GLU A 369 0.49 -11.22 -16.43
N PHE A 370 -0.76 -11.25 -15.95
CA PHE A 370 -1.61 -10.07 -15.88
C PHE A 370 -0.96 -8.94 -15.09
N VAL A 371 -0.49 -9.21 -13.85
CA VAL A 371 0.07 -8.14 -13.01
C VAL A 371 1.42 -7.66 -13.51
N LEU A 372 2.29 -8.55 -14.00
CA LEU A 372 3.60 -8.17 -14.53
C LEU A 372 3.48 -7.37 -15.84
N LYS A 373 2.51 -7.69 -16.69
CA LYS A 373 2.30 -7.00 -17.97
C LYS A 373 1.57 -5.67 -17.81
N ASN A 374 0.51 -5.63 -16.96
CA ASN A 374 -0.42 -4.51 -16.92
C ASN A 374 -0.29 -3.65 -15.65
N LYS A 375 0.31 -4.17 -14.58
CA LYS A 375 0.35 -3.52 -13.25
C LYS A 375 1.76 -3.30 -12.74
N ASN A 376 2.80 -3.53 -13.57
CA ASN A 376 4.16 -3.16 -13.19
C ASN A 376 4.31 -1.63 -13.10
N ARG A 377 5.28 -1.17 -12.32
CA ARG A 377 5.50 0.25 -12.05
C ARG A 377 5.69 1.09 -13.33
N ASN A 378 6.37 0.56 -14.35
CA ASN A 378 6.65 1.31 -15.57
C ASN A 378 5.37 1.53 -16.39
N VAL A 379 4.52 0.51 -16.53
CA VAL A 379 3.22 0.61 -17.22
C VAL A 379 2.27 1.52 -16.45
N GLN A 380 2.18 1.36 -15.14
CA GLN A 380 1.30 2.22 -14.32
C GLN A 380 1.76 3.68 -14.37
N MET A 381 3.05 3.94 -14.30
CA MET A 381 3.54 5.32 -14.36
C MET A 381 3.45 5.92 -15.76
N ARG A 382 3.54 5.14 -16.83
CA ARG A 382 3.21 5.62 -18.19
C ARG A 382 1.76 6.08 -18.25
N ARG A 383 0.80 5.28 -17.74
CA ARG A 383 -0.61 5.68 -17.67
C ARG A 383 -0.82 6.97 -16.89
N VAL A 384 -0.07 7.16 -15.79
CA VAL A 384 -0.11 8.39 -14.98
C VAL A 384 0.43 9.58 -15.77
N LEU A 385 1.56 9.43 -16.46
CA LEU A 385 2.14 10.50 -17.27
C LEU A 385 1.25 10.86 -18.47
N ASP A 386 0.69 9.85 -19.15
CA ASP A 386 -0.27 10.06 -20.24
C ASP A 386 -1.51 10.82 -19.76
N PHE A 387 -2.04 10.47 -18.58
CA PHE A 387 -3.16 11.19 -17.97
C PHE A 387 -2.81 12.65 -17.65
N ILE A 388 -1.62 12.89 -17.10
CA ILE A 388 -1.14 14.25 -16.79
C ILE A 388 -0.95 15.08 -18.09
N HIS A 389 -0.41 14.50 -19.15
CA HIS A 389 -0.14 15.19 -20.41
C HIS A 389 -1.39 15.43 -21.25
N LYS A 390 -2.33 14.46 -21.28
CA LYS A 390 -3.59 14.62 -22.03
C LYS A 390 -4.41 15.81 -21.54
N GLU A 391 -4.51 15.98 -20.24
CA GLU A 391 -5.21 17.10 -19.63
C GLU A 391 -4.49 18.45 -19.83
N GLN A 392 -3.24 18.44 -20.35
CA GLN A 392 -2.52 19.66 -20.75
C GLN A 392 -2.90 20.12 -22.15
N SER A 393 -3.22 19.16 -23.05
CA SER A 393 -3.58 19.47 -24.44
C SER A 393 -5.01 19.98 -24.59
N ASP A 394 -5.88 19.67 -23.63
CA ASP A 394 -7.31 20.05 -23.64
C ASP A 394 -7.59 21.34 -22.82
N ALA A 395 -6.57 21.96 -22.21
CA ALA A 395 -6.65 23.19 -21.41
C ALA A 395 -6.02 24.39 -22.11
#